data_9a139aea106241f91139fe97fabd8630
#
_entry.id   9a139aea106241f91139fe97fabd8630
#
_cell.length_a   1.000
_cell.length_b   1.000
_cell.length_c   1.000
_cell.angle_alpha   90.00
_cell.angle_beta   90.00
_cell.angle_gamma   90.00
#
_symmetry.space_group_name_H-M   'P 1'
#
loop_
_entity.id
_entity.type
_entity.pdbx_description
1 polymer ?
#
loop_
_entity_poly.entity_id
_entity_poly.type
_entity_poly.pdbx_seq_one_letter_code
_entity_poly.pdbx_strand_id
1 'polypeptide(L)'
;MSDFVQDLRKSLIASKVQVIRTQGSAGATIKVHEDELTERILSVSARNIPTEYELTYRVKFTVTSGGKTLIDSEEVSATRDFSFDEAQLLAKEREQEILREALARDLVALVMRRLAALPQ
;
A
#
# COMPACT_ATOMS: atom_id res chain seq x y z
N MET A 1 -0.67 -8.75 -9.83
CA MET A 1 -0.92 -7.34 -9.50
C MET A 1 -1.07 -7.22 -7.97
N SER A 2 -0.44 -6.22 -7.37
CA SER A 2 -0.46 -6.08 -5.91
C SER A 2 -1.82 -5.62 -5.40
N ASP A 3 -2.05 -5.85 -4.11
CA ASP A 3 -3.28 -5.39 -3.45
C ASP A 3 -3.40 -3.88 -3.54
N PHE A 4 -2.29 -3.16 -3.35
CA PHE A 4 -2.29 -1.70 -3.46
C PHE A 4 -2.74 -1.23 -4.84
N VAL A 5 -2.18 -1.80 -5.90
CA VAL A 5 -2.51 -1.37 -7.28
C VAL A 5 -3.97 -1.67 -7.60
N GLN A 6 -4.47 -2.83 -7.19
CA GLN A 6 -5.87 -3.19 -7.40
C GLN A 6 -6.82 -2.24 -6.66
N ASP A 7 -6.51 -1.97 -5.38
CA ASP A 7 -7.33 -1.07 -4.56
C ASP A 7 -7.29 0.36 -5.09
N LEU A 8 -6.12 0.82 -5.52
CA LEU A 8 -5.99 2.15 -6.10
C LEU A 8 -6.85 2.29 -7.36
N ARG A 9 -6.81 1.28 -8.22
CA ARG A 9 -7.63 1.28 -9.44
C ARG A 9 -9.11 1.36 -9.11
N LYS A 10 -9.58 0.58 -8.14
CA LYS A 10 -10.98 0.60 -7.70
C LYS A 10 -11.37 1.97 -7.17
N SER A 11 -10.50 2.60 -6.38
CA SER A 11 -10.77 3.92 -5.82
C SER A 11 -10.83 4.99 -6.89
N LEU A 12 -9.97 4.94 -7.88
CA LEU A 12 -9.99 5.87 -9.00
C LEU A 12 -11.26 5.73 -9.81
N ILE A 13 -11.69 4.50 -10.10
CA ILE A 13 -12.92 4.24 -10.82
C ILE A 13 -14.14 4.76 -10.02
N ALA A 14 -14.16 4.51 -8.71
CA ALA A 14 -15.24 4.98 -7.85
C ALA A 14 -15.33 6.51 -7.81
N SER A 15 -14.22 7.20 -8.02
CA SER A 15 -14.16 8.66 -8.08
C SER A 15 -14.45 9.20 -9.47
N LYS A 16 -14.96 8.35 -10.37
CA LYS A 16 -15.29 8.69 -11.74
C LYS A 16 -14.09 9.09 -12.60
N VAL A 17 -12.90 8.59 -12.23
CA VAL A 17 -11.69 8.77 -13.02
C VAL A 17 -11.57 7.61 -13.97
N GLN A 18 -11.36 7.91 -15.25
CA GLN A 18 -11.15 6.86 -16.24
C GLN A 18 -9.76 6.29 -16.09
N VAL A 19 -9.68 4.96 -15.90
CA VAL A 19 -8.39 4.28 -15.75
C VAL A 19 -8.05 3.56 -17.04
N ILE A 20 -6.93 3.94 -17.62
CA ILE A 20 -6.42 3.37 -18.87
C ILE A 20 -5.12 2.65 -18.58
N ARG A 21 -5.00 1.41 -19.03
CA ARG A 21 -3.81 0.59 -18.76
C ARG A 21 -2.66 0.88 -19.71
N THR A 22 -2.95 1.45 -20.87
CA THR A 22 -1.95 1.72 -21.89
C THR A 22 -1.37 3.11 -21.71
N GLN A 23 -0.07 3.19 -21.52
CA GLN A 23 0.64 4.44 -21.40
C GLN A 23 0.52 5.24 -22.71
N GLY A 24 0.37 6.55 -22.60
CA GLY A 24 0.25 7.44 -23.75
C GLY A 24 -1.18 7.81 -24.10
N SER A 25 -2.16 7.02 -23.65
CA SER A 25 -3.57 7.29 -23.91
C SER A 25 -4.26 8.01 -22.74
N ALA A 26 -3.59 8.10 -21.61
CA ALA A 26 -4.14 8.70 -20.40
C ALA A 26 -3.78 10.16 -20.30
N GLY A 27 -4.66 10.98 -19.65
CA GLY A 27 -4.36 12.37 -19.34
C GLY A 27 -3.28 12.50 -18.28
N ALA A 28 -3.19 11.52 -17.37
CA ALA A 28 -2.13 11.44 -16.37
C ALA A 28 -1.73 9.98 -16.19
N THR A 29 -0.48 9.79 -15.78
CA THR A 29 0.06 8.46 -15.54
C THR A 29 0.57 8.36 -14.11
N ILE A 30 0.19 7.29 -13.41
CA ILE A 30 0.73 6.96 -12.09
C ILE A 30 1.61 5.74 -12.27
N LYS A 31 2.90 5.90 -11.99
CA LYS A 31 3.86 4.81 -12.08
C LYS A 31 4.29 4.39 -10.67
N VAL A 32 4.06 3.13 -10.34
CA VAL A 32 4.46 2.57 -9.06
C VAL A 32 5.83 1.94 -9.23
N HIS A 33 6.84 2.50 -8.56
CA HIS A 33 8.23 2.03 -8.64
C HIS A 33 8.54 0.94 -7.64
N GLU A 34 8.00 1.08 -6.43
CA GLU A 34 8.22 0.13 -5.35
C GLU A 34 6.91 -0.17 -4.67
N ASP A 35 6.72 -1.42 -4.30
CA ASP A 35 5.49 -1.93 -3.69
C ASP A 35 5.93 -3.10 -2.82
N GLU A 36 6.21 -2.83 -1.54
CA GLU A 36 6.88 -3.77 -0.68
C GLU A 36 6.22 -3.86 0.69
N LEU A 37 5.99 -5.10 1.13
CA LEU A 37 5.52 -5.40 2.47
C LEU A 37 6.68 -6.01 3.25
N THR A 38 7.02 -5.43 4.40
CA THR A 38 8.07 -5.94 5.27
C THR A 38 7.50 -6.31 6.63
N GLU A 39 8.13 -7.27 7.28
CA GLU A 39 7.73 -7.73 8.61
C GLU A 39 8.94 -7.65 9.53
N ARG A 40 8.73 -7.11 10.73
CA ARG A 40 9.75 -7.05 11.77
C ARG A 40 9.21 -7.66 13.05
N ILE A 41 10.04 -8.47 13.71
CA ILE A 41 9.70 -9.08 14.99
C ILE A 41 9.98 -8.07 16.10
N LEU A 42 8.95 -7.77 16.92
CA LEU A 42 9.08 -6.83 18.03
C LEU A 42 9.31 -7.50 19.35
N SER A 43 8.72 -8.66 19.57
CA SER A 43 8.82 -9.39 20.84
C SER A 43 8.87 -10.89 20.63
N VAL A 44 9.57 -11.57 21.52
CA VAL A 44 9.60 -13.04 21.58
C VAL A 44 9.19 -13.50 22.97
N SER A 45 8.65 -14.72 23.05
CA SER A 45 8.29 -15.33 24.31
C SER A 45 9.52 -15.81 25.07
N ALA A 46 9.28 -16.34 26.29
CA ALA A 46 10.34 -16.94 27.08
C ALA A 46 11.00 -18.13 26.38
N ARG A 47 10.32 -18.75 25.40
CA ARG A 47 10.85 -19.85 24.60
C ARG A 47 11.44 -19.39 23.26
N ASN A 48 11.66 -18.09 23.10
CA ASN A 48 12.21 -17.49 21.88
C ASN A 48 11.29 -17.62 20.67
N ILE A 49 10.00 -17.71 20.86
CA ILE A 49 9.02 -17.75 19.78
C ILE A 49 8.45 -16.34 19.57
N PRO A 50 8.49 -15.81 18.35
CA PRO A 50 7.95 -14.46 18.11
C PRO A 50 6.47 -14.37 18.46
N THR A 51 6.09 -13.30 19.16
CA THR A 51 4.70 -13.07 19.61
C THR A 51 4.17 -11.71 19.17
N GLU A 52 5.03 -10.75 18.85
CA GLU A 52 4.61 -9.46 18.34
C GLU A 52 5.36 -9.14 17.07
N TYR A 53 4.63 -8.63 16.08
CA TYR A 53 5.16 -8.31 14.76
C TYR A 53 4.71 -6.92 14.35
N GLU A 54 5.53 -6.30 13.51
CA GLU A 54 5.19 -5.04 12.86
C GLU A 54 5.19 -5.28 11.35
N LEU A 55 4.09 -4.94 10.68
CA LEU A 55 4.00 -4.98 9.23
C LEU A 55 4.04 -3.55 8.71
N THR A 56 4.92 -3.30 7.75
CA THR A 56 5.02 -2.01 7.08
C THR A 56 4.83 -2.23 5.59
N TYR A 57 3.87 -1.52 5.03
CA TYR A 57 3.65 -1.51 3.59
C TYR A 57 4.14 -0.20 3.03
N ARG A 58 5.03 -0.26 2.06
CA ARG A 58 5.68 0.91 1.48
C ARG A 58 5.49 0.92 -0.02
N VAL A 59 5.08 2.07 -0.55
CA VAL A 59 4.90 2.27 -1.98
C VAL A 59 5.61 3.54 -2.38
N LYS A 60 6.30 3.50 -3.53
CA LYS A 60 6.94 4.67 -4.10
C LYS A 60 6.36 4.89 -5.49
N PHE A 61 5.94 6.10 -5.79
CA PHE A 61 5.23 6.37 -7.03
C PHE A 61 5.58 7.74 -7.62
N THR A 62 5.34 7.86 -8.92
CA THR A 62 5.53 9.09 -9.68
C THR A 62 4.24 9.37 -10.46
N VAL A 63 3.83 10.63 -10.51
CA VAL A 63 2.67 11.06 -11.29
C VAL A 63 3.13 12.06 -12.34
N THR A 64 2.79 11.79 -13.59
CA THR A 64 3.12 12.68 -14.72
C THR A 64 1.85 13.01 -15.50
N SER A 65 1.83 14.19 -16.11
CA SER A 65 0.74 14.60 -16.97
C SER A 65 1.24 15.61 -17.99
N GLY A 66 0.95 15.36 -19.28
CA GLY A 66 1.33 16.27 -20.34
C GLY A 66 2.84 16.55 -20.42
N GLY A 67 3.66 15.54 -20.14
CA GLY A 67 5.10 15.69 -20.14
C GLY A 67 5.68 16.32 -18.87
N LYS A 68 4.83 16.70 -17.93
CA LYS A 68 5.27 17.28 -16.65
C LYS A 68 5.20 16.26 -15.55
N THR A 69 6.19 16.28 -14.66
CA THR A 69 6.19 15.46 -13.45
C THR A 69 5.50 16.25 -12.35
N LEU A 70 4.35 15.77 -11.90
CA LEU A 70 3.56 16.41 -10.86
C LEU A 70 3.97 15.95 -9.47
N ILE A 71 4.28 14.66 -9.33
CA ILE A 71 4.82 14.05 -8.12
C ILE A 71 5.98 13.18 -8.54
N ASP A 72 7.17 13.42 -7.97
CA ASP A 72 8.38 12.69 -8.36
C ASP A 72 8.83 11.75 -7.25
N SER A 73 8.70 10.44 -7.50
CA SER A 73 9.23 9.39 -6.63
C SER A 73 8.87 9.61 -5.16
N GLU A 74 7.61 9.90 -4.89
CA GLU A 74 7.15 10.08 -3.51
C GLU A 74 6.91 8.74 -2.86
N GLU A 75 7.35 8.61 -1.61
CA GLU A 75 7.16 7.41 -0.82
C GLU A 75 6.03 7.62 0.17
N VAL A 76 5.11 6.66 0.22
CA VAL A 76 4.09 6.58 1.26
C VAL A 76 4.22 5.23 1.95
N SER A 77 4.00 5.22 3.26
CA SER A 77 4.06 3.99 4.02
C SER A 77 3.01 3.98 5.12
N ALA A 78 2.62 2.79 5.52
CA ALA A 78 1.70 2.58 6.63
C ALA A 78 2.17 1.36 7.40
N THR A 79 1.99 1.39 8.71
CA THR A 79 2.49 0.36 9.60
C THR A 79 1.38 -0.10 10.54
N ARG A 80 1.31 -1.40 10.77
CA ARG A 80 0.42 -1.97 11.78
C ARG A 80 1.15 -3.03 12.56
N ASP A 81 0.93 -3.04 13.87
CA ASP A 81 1.48 -4.05 14.76
C ASP A 81 0.41 -5.09 15.05
N PHE A 82 0.84 -6.31 15.28
CA PHE A 82 -0.08 -7.35 15.74
C PHE A 82 0.64 -8.33 16.64
N SER A 83 -0.14 -8.93 17.56
CA SER A 83 0.37 -9.94 18.46
C SER A 83 -0.51 -11.18 18.39
N PHE A 84 0.05 -12.32 18.74
CA PHE A 84 -0.71 -13.56 18.79
C PHE A 84 -0.07 -14.55 19.77
N ASP A 85 -0.88 -15.51 20.23
CA ASP A 85 -0.44 -16.56 21.11
C ASP A 85 0.29 -17.63 20.30
N GLU A 86 1.37 -18.20 20.88
CA GLU A 86 2.16 -19.27 20.25
C GLU A 86 1.29 -20.45 19.78
N ALA A 87 0.18 -20.71 20.48
CA ALA A 87 -0.71 -21.80 20.14
C ALA A 87 -1.57 -21.56 18.89
N GLN A 88 -1.53 -20.36 18.30
CA GLN A 88 -2.43 -19.95 17.22
C GLN A 88 -1.69 -19.66 15.92
N LEU A 89 -0.84 -20.59 15.49
CA LEU A 89 -0.03 -20.41 14.27
C LEU A 89 -0.90 -20.22 13.03
N LEU A 90 -2.03 -20.91 12.92
CA LEU A 90 -2.92 -20.76 11.78
C LEU A 90 -3.60 -19.39 11.78
N ALA A 91 -3.88 -18.85 12.95
CA ALA A 91 -4.46 -17.53 13.09
C ALA A 91 -3.49 -16.43 12.65
N LYS A 92 -2.18 -16.66 12.79
CA LYS A 92 -1.17 -15.71 12.36
C LYS A 92 -1.25 -15.41 10.86
N GLU A 93 -1.31 -16.44 10.04
CA GLU A 93 -1.33 -16.26 8.58
C GLU A 93 -2.56 -15.49 8.13
N ARG A 94 -3.70 -15.81 8.71
CA ARG A 94 -4.95 -15.12 8.40
C ARG A 94 -4.91 -13.67 8.85
N GLU A 95 -4.37 -13.43 10.05
CA GLU A 95 -4.24 -12.07 10.57
C GLU A 95 -3.30 -11.23 9.72
N GLN A 96 -2.19 -11.80 9.27
CA GLN A 96 -1.26 -11.10 8.38
C GLN A 96 -1.93 -10.70 7.07
N GLU A 97 -2.76 -11.58 6.51
CA GLU A 97 -3.48 -11.28 5.28
C GLU A 97 -4.47 -10.15 5.47
N ILE A 98 -5.22 -10.18 6.57
CA ILE A 98 -6.18 -9.11 6.91
C ILE A 98 -5.47 -7.77 7.07
N LEU A 99 -4.33 -7.78 7.78
CA LEU A 99 -3.55 -6.56 8.00
C LEU A 99 -2.91 -6.03 6.71
N ARG A 100 -2.44 -6.93 5.85
CA ARG A 100 -1.89 -6.53 4.56
C ARG A 100 -2.95 -5.81 3.72
N GLU A 101 -4.15 -6.36 3.69
CA GLU A 101 -5.26 -5.73 2.97
C GLU A 101 -5.63 -4.37 3.57
N ALA A 102 -5.63 -4.28 4.91
CA ALA A 102 -5.91 -3.02 5.59
C ALA A 102 -4.83 -1.97 5.30
N LEU A 103 -3.57 -2.38 5.30
CA LEU A 103 -2.45 -1.49 4.97
C LEU A 103 -2.53 -0.99 3.53
N ALA A 104 -2.89 -1.87 2.60
CA ALA A 104 -3.07 -1.48 1.20
C ALA A 104 -4.16 -0.40 1.09
N ARG A 105 -5.27 -0.56 1.80
CA ARG A 105 -6.35 0.45 1.81
C ARG A 105 -5.87 1.77 2.43
N ASP A 106 -5.09 1.70 3.51
CA ASP A 106 -4.51 2.90 4.14
C ASP A 106 -3.64 3.67 3.15
N LEU A 107 -2.79 2.96 2.41
CA LEU A 107 -1.92 3.59 1.41
C LEU A 107 -2.70 4.19 0.26
N VAL A 108 -3.73 3.50 -0.20
CA VAL A 108 -4.59 4.03 -1.27
C VAL A 108 -5.22 5.35 -0.83
N ALA A 109 -5.70 5.43 0.42
CA ALA A 109 -6.27 6.67 0.94
C ALA A 109 -5.24 7.80 0.97
N LEU A 110 -3.99 7.51 1.34
CA LEU A 110 -2.90 8.49 1.32
C LEU A 110 -2.63 8.98 -0.10
N VAL A 111 -2.52 8.07 -1.05
CA VAL A 111 -2.26 8.43 -2.44
C VAL A 111 -3.41 9.24 -3.02
N MET A 112 -4.65 8.84 -2.75
CA MET A 112 -5.82 9.59 -3.24
C MET A 112 -5.84 11.02 -2.71
N ARG A 113 -5.47 11.23 -1.45
CA ARG A 113 -5.36 12.58 -0.89
C ARG A 113 -4.26 13.40 -1.57
N ARG A 114 -3.12 12.76 -1.88
CA ARG A 114 -2.05 13.44 -2.60
C ARG A 114 -2.49 13.85 -4.01
N LEU A 115 -3.20 12.97 -4.70
CA LEU A 115 -3.71 13.30 -6.04
C LEU A 115 -4.75 14.41 -5.99
N ALA A 116 -5.62 14.41 -4.99
CA ALA A 116 -6.65 15.45 -4.84
C ALA A 116 -6.04 16.82 -4.54
N ALA A 117 -4.85 16.86 -3.96
CA ALA A 117 -4.16 18.12 -3.63
C ALA A 117 -3.39 18.71 -4.81
N LEU A 118 -3.29 18.00 -5.93
CA LEU A 118 -2.57 18.50 -7.10
C LEU A 118 -3.33 19.65 -7.76
N PRO A 119 -2.61 20.66 -8.28
CA PRO A 119 -3.24 21.74 -9.04
C PRO A 119 -3.88 21.17 -10.32
N GLN A 120 -5.03 21.70 -10.67
CA GLN A 120 -5.71 21.32 -11.90
C GLN A 120 -5.39 22.25 -13.06
#